data_6c48642da695acc67a42e4c8530c7f34
#
_entry.id   6c48642da695acc67a42e4c8530c7f34
#
_cell.length_a   1.000
_cell.length_b   1.000
_cell.length_c   1.000
_cell.angle_alpha   90.00
_cell.angle_beta   90.00
_cell.angle_gamma   90.00
#
_symmetry.space_group_name_H-M   'P 1'
#
loop_
_entity.id
_entity.type
_entity.pdbx_description
1 polymer ?
#
loop_
_entity_poly.entity_id
_entity_poly.type
_entity_poly.pdbx_seq_one_letter_code
_entity_poly.pdbx_strand_id
1 'polypeptide(L)'
;MIGAGREMTFAEKLKYRADMFEMDLNVHEEVIAIKKNMEKHFNRREYIIDLYVARCTMAIGGNCDMRSTFFVPRDVAPIHYRQLFIDELYKLGFTEDNIELDDNDYGRYHQYKITVRW
;
A
#
# COMPACT_ATOMS: atom_id res chain seq x y z
N MET A 1 -22.66 16.59 21.14
CA MET A 1 -22.23 16.20 20.67
C MET A 1 -22.24 15.68 20.00
N ILE A 2 -22.22 15.40 20.05
CA ILE A 2 -22.05 14.96 19.53
C ILE A 2 -21.74 14.53 18.71
N GLY A 3 -21.86 15.20 18.87
CA GLY A 3 -21.36 14.78 17.99
C GLY A 3 -20.90 13.62 17.61
N ALA A 4 -20.46 13.83 16.76
CA ALA A 4 -19.78 12.91 16.05
C ALA A 4 -19.02 12.00 16.89
N GLY A 5 -19.12 11.02 17.07
CA GLY A 5 -18.28 10.06 17.63
C GLY A 5 -17.88 10.30 19.06
N ARG A 6 -17.75 9.32 19.80
CA ARG A 6 -17.21 9.32 21.14
C ARG A 6 -15.68 9.30 21.09
N GLU A 7 -15.06 9.73 22.15
CA GLU A 7 -13.63 9.55 22.32
C GLU A 7 -13.29 8.08 22.51
N MET A 8 -12.16 7.69 22.00
CA MET A 8 -11.62 6.36 22.19
C MET A 8 -11.18 6.15 23.64
N THR A 9 -11.47 4.98 24.17
CA THR A 9 -10.96 4.57 25.47
C THR A 9 -9.44 4.34 25.39
N PHE A 10 -8.80 4.25 26.52
CA PHE A 10 -7.38 3.92 26.57
C PHE A 10 -7.09 2.56 25.91
N ALA A 11 -7.91 1.57 26.17
CA ALA A 11 -7.74 0.24 25.57
C ALA A 11 -7.87 0.30 24.03
N GLU A 12 -8.84 1.06 23.54
CA GLU A 12 -9.00 1.25 22.10
C GLU A 12 -7.83 1.96 21.47
N LYS A 13 -7.27 2.97 22.16
CA LYS A 13 -6.08 3.69 21.69
C LYS A 13 -4.86 2.78 21.63
N LEU A 14 -4.67 1.92 22.60
CA LEU A 14 -3.57 0.96 22.60
C LEU A 14 -3.70 -0.01 21.43
N LYS A 15 -4.91 -0.55 21.22
CA LYS A 15 -5.16 -1.44 20.10
C LYS A 15 -4.91 -0.77 18.77
N TYR A 16 -5.41 0.43 18.59
CA TYR A 16 -5.20 1.20 17.36
C TYR A 16 -3.72 1.42 17.09
N ARG A 17 -2.96 1.83 18.10
CA ARG A 17 -1.51 2.05 17.93
C ARG A 17 -0.77 0.75 17.61
N ALA A 18 -1.15 -0.35 18.23
CA ALA A 18 -0.55 -1.65 17.96
C ALA A 18 -0.86 -2.11 16.52
N ASP A 19 -2.10 -1.98 16.11
CA ASP A 19 -2.53 -2.36 14.75
C ASP A 19 -1.81 -1.52 13.69
N MET A 20 -1.67 -0.22 13.93
CA MET A 20 -0.97 0.70 13.01
C MET A 20 0.52 0.38 12.93
N PHE A 21 1.15 0.09 14.07
CA PHE A 21 2.56 -0.30 14.09
C PHE A 21 2.79 -1.60 13.31
N GLU A 22 1.92 -2.58 13.49
CA GLU A 22 2.00 -3.85 12.79
C GLU A 22 1.85 -3.66 11.27
N MET A 23 0.92 -2.81 10.86
CA MET A 23 0.71 -2.48 9.45
C MET A 23 1.94 -1.80 8.85
N ASP A 24 2.52 -0.84 9.54
CA ASP A 24 3.72 -0.13 9.08
C ASP A 24 4.89 -1.12 8.92
N LEU A 25 5.04 -2.04 9.87
CA LEU A 25 6.09 -3.05 9.81
C LEU A 25 5.88 -4.00 8.64
N ASN A 26 4.65 -4.42 8.40
CA ASN A 26 4.32 -5.30 7.28
C ASN A 26 4.60 -4.63 5.93
N VAL A 27 4.22 -3.36 5.78
CA VAL A 27 4.52 -2.60 4.55
C VAL A 27 6.02 -2.46 4.37
N HIS A 28 6.76 -2.17 5.44
CA HIS A 28 8.22 -2.08 5.38
C HIS A 28 8.84 -3.39 4.87
N GLU A 29 8.42 -4.54 5.40
CA GLU A 29 8.90 -5.85 4.96
C GLU A 29 8.56 -6.13 3.49
N GLU A 30 7.36 -5.76 3.06
CA GLU A 30 6.95 -5.92 1.65
C GLU A 30 7.81 -5.06 0.72
N VAL A 31 8.13 -3.84 1.12
CA VAL A 31 8.99 -2.96 0.32
C VAL A 31 10.43 -3.47 0.27
N ILE A 32 10.91 -4.11 1.33
CA ILE A 32 12.23 -4.79 1.29
C ILE A 32 12.23 -5.89 0.24
N ALA A 33 11.17 -6.68 0.14
CA ALA A 33 11.04 -7.71 -0.89
C ALA A 33 10.98 -7.10 -2.29
N ILE A 34 10.24 -6.00 -2.45
CA ILE A 34 10.16 -5.25 -3.70
C ILE A 34 11.54 -4.74 -4.11
N LYS A 35 12.29 -4.19 -3.16
CA LYS A 35 13.65 -3.70 -3.40
C LYS A 35 14.54 -4.81 -3.97
N LYS A 36 14.47 -6.01 -3.43
CA LYS A 36 15.24 -7.16 -3.93
C LYS A 36 14.88 -7.49 -5.37
N ASN A 37 13.60 -7.42 -5.72
CA ASN A 37 13.14 -7.65 -7.09
C ASN A 37 13.62 -6.55 -8.04
N MET A 38 13.63 -5.30 -7.59
CA MET A 38 14.17 -4.18 -8.37
C MET A 38 15.67 -4.38 -8.64
N GLU A 39 16.43 -4.79 -7.63
CA GLU A 39 17.86 -5.07 -7.77
C GLU A 39 18.12 -6.22 -8.74
N LYS A 40 17.32 -7.27 -8.68
CA LYS A 40 17.44 -8.44 -9.55
C LYS A 40 17.10 -8.11 -11.01
N HIS A 41 16.17 -7.20 -11.23
CA HIS A 41 15.68 -6.83 -12.56
C HIS A 41 15.87 -5.34 -12.85
N PHE A 42 17.01 -4.78 -12.43
CA PHE A 42 17.27 -3.34 -12.47
C PHE A 42 17.18 -2.73 -13.87
N ASN A 43 17.47 -3.50 -14.90
CA ASN A 43 17.43 -3.04 -16.28
C ASN A 43 16.01 -2.87 -16.84
N ARG A 44 15.01 -3.32 -16.14
CA ARG A 44 13.60 -3.11 -16.52
C ARG A 44 13.15 -1.70 -16.27
N ARG A 45 13.75 -1.02 -15.29
CA ARG A 45 13.52 0.39 -14.95
C ARG A 45 12.09 0.74 -14.54
N GLU A 46 11.30 -0.25 -14.19
CA GLU A 46 9.91 -0.04 -13.78
C GLU A 46 9.46 -1.13 -12.83
N TYR A 47 8.74 -0.74 -11.80
CA TYR A 47 8.05 -1.65 -10.89
C TYR A 47 6.65 -1.16 -10.61
N ILE A 48 5.68 -2.07 -10.56
CA ILE A 48 4.28 -1.72 -10.32
C ILE A 48 3.82 -2.32 -9.00
N ILE A 49 3.20 -1.48 -8.17
CA ILE A 49 2.56 -1.89 -6.92
C ILE A 49 1.07 -1.61 -7.06
N ASP A 50 0.26 -2.67 -7.07
CA ASP A 50 -1.18 -2.58 -7.17
C ASP A 50 -1.82 -2.77 -5.80
N LEU A 51 -2.61 -1.80 -5.36
CA LEU A 51 -3.37 -1.86 -4.12
C LEU A 51 -4.85 -1.92 -4.48
N TYR A 52 -5.54 -2.99 -4.07
CA TYR A 52 -6.94 -3.21 -4.43
C TYR A 52 -7.85 -3.10 -3.23
N VAL A 53 -8.97 -2.42 -3.44
CA VAL A 53 -10.14 -2.49 -2.55
C VAL A 53 -11.20 -3.30 -3.28
N ALA A 54 -11.47 -4.50 -2.80
CA ALA A 54 -12.48 -5.36 -3.40
C ALA A 54 -13.85 -5.04 -2.83
N ARG A 55 -14.85 -4.92 -3.70
CA ARG A 55 -16.25 -4.70 -3.33
C ARG A 55 -17.04 -6.01 -3.30
N CYS A 56 -16.45 -7.08 -3.77
CA CYS A 56 -17.02 -8.41 -3.75
C CYS A 56 -15.89 -9.44 -3.71
N THR A 57 -16.25 -10.69 -3.47
CA THR A 57 -15.26 -11.76 -3.50
C THR A 57 -14.72 -11.89 -4.93
N MET A 58 -13.40 -11.82 -5.07
CA MET A 58 -12.74 -11.93 -6.36
C MET A 58 -11.35 -12.53 -6.21
N ALA A 59 -10.89 -13.17 -7.25
CA ALA A 59 -9.52 -13.63 -7.37
C ALA A 59 -8.74 -12.64 -8.21
N ILE A 60 -7.55 -12.26 -7.74
CA ILE A 60 -6.63 -11.41 -8.47
C ILE A 60 -5.39 -12.23 -8.78
N GLY A 61 -4.80 -12.00 -9.94
CA GLY A 61 -3.56 -12.65 -10.32
C GLY A 61 -2.47 -12.42 -9.28
N GLY A 62 -1.59 -13.39 -9.14
CA GLY A 62 -0.48 -13.30 -8.19
C GLY A 62 0.58 -12.31 -8.60
N ASN A 63 1.58 -12.18 -7.76
CA ASN A 63 2.73 -11.31 -8.01
C ASN A 63 3.62 -11.90 -9.11
N CYS A 64 4.27 -11.03 -9.85
CA CYS A 64 5.30 -11.40 -10.80
C CYS A 64 6.57 -10.61 -10.49
N ASP A 65 7.65 -10.83 -11.28
CA ASP A 65 8.97 -10.30 -10.97
C ASP A 65 9.01 -8.78 -10.74
N MET A 66 8.22 -8.01 -11.48
CA MET A 66 8.24 -6.55 -11.42
C MET A 66 6.87 -5.97 -11.10
N ARG A 67 6.03 -6.74 -10.45
CA ARG A 67 4.69 -6.31 -10.05
C ARG A 67 4.27 -7.03 -8.77
N SER A 68 3.81 -6.27 -7.80
CA SER A 68 3.25 -6.79 -6.55
C SER A 68 1.82 -6.33 -6.38
N THR A 69 0.98 -7.21 -5.86
CA THR A 69 -0.44 -6.94 -5.66
C THR A 69 -0.79 -7.17 -4.20
N PHE A 70 -1.44 -6.17 -3.59
CA PHE A 70 -1.86 -6.23 -2.20
C PHE A 70 -3.31 -5.79 -2.09
N PHE A 71 -4.04 -6.39 -1.15
CA PHE A 71 -5.35 -5.88 -0.77
C PHE A 71 -5.22 -4.87 0.35
N VAL A 72 -5.93 -3.75 0.23
CA VAL A 72 -5.99 -2.77 1.30
C VAL A 72 -6.67 -3.42 2.50
N PRO A 73 -6.06 -3.36 3.69
CA PRO A 73 -6.67 -3.94 4.89
C PRO A 73 -8.04 -3.34 5.19
N ARG A 74 -8.93 -4.15 5.74
CA ARG A 74 -10.25 -3.70 6.15
C ARG A 74 -10.12 -2.57 7.18
N ASP A 75 -10.98 -1.58 7.09
CA ASP A 75 -11.02 -0.42 7.98
C ASP A 75 -9.81 0.51 7.88
N VAL A 76 -9.00 0.36 6.84
CA VAL A 76 -7.90 1.27 6.54
C VAL A 76 -8.26 2.10 5.32
N ALA A 77 -8.05 3.41 5.38
CA ALA A 77 -8.25 4.28 4.23
C ALA A 77 -7.25 3.90 3.12
N PRO A 78 -7.71 3.66 1.89
CA PRO A 78 -6.82 3.27 0.80
C PRO A 78 -5.68 4.26 0.55
N ILE A 79 -5.98 5.55 0.63
CA ILE A 79 -4.97 6.60 0.45
C ILE A 79 -3.90 6.53 1.53
N HIS A 80 -4.31 6.24 2.77
CA HIS A 80 -3.36 6.06 3.87
C HIS A 80 -2.46 4.85 3.64
N TYR A 81 -3.04 3.72 3.24
CA TYR A 81 -2.27 2.50 2.95
C TYR A 81 -1.27 2.73 1.81
N ARG A 82 -1.71 3.39 0.74
CA ARG A 82 -0.84 3.78 -0.37
C ARG A 82 0.33 4.66 0.11
N GLN A 83 0.05 5.61 0.99
CA GLN A 83 1.07 6.52 1.50
C GLN A 83 2.16 5.78 2.28
N LEU A 84 1.83 4.70 2.98
CA LEU A 84 2.83 3.89 3.68
C LEU A 84 3.86 3.31 2.70
N PHE A 85 3.40 2.82 1.53
CA PHE A 85 4.31 2.34 0.49
C PHE A 85 5.15 3.47 -0.09
N ILE A 86 4.54 4.61 -0.35
CA ILE A 86 5.24 5.78 -0.89
C ILE A 86 6.32 6.26 0.08
N ASP A 87 6.01 6.35 1.37
CA ASP A 87 6.96 6.76 2.40
C ASP A 87 8.17 5.82 2.45
N GLU A 88 7.94 4.52 2.33
CA GLU A 88 9.04 3.55 2.29
C GLU A 88 9.88 3.67 1.03
N LEU A 89 9.25 3.98 -0.11
CA LEU A 89 9.99 4.23 -1.35
C LEU A 89 10.85 5.49 -1.23
N TYR A 90 10.36 6.54 -0.59
CA TYR A 90 11.16 7.75 -0.33
C TYR A 90 12.36 7.44 0.54
N LYS A 91 12.22 6.56 1.53
CA LYS A 91 13.37 6.14 2.37
C LYS A 91 14.45 5.43 1.57
N LEU A 92 14.08 4.80 0.45
CA LEU A 92 15.03 4.16 -0.46
C LEU A 92 15.71 5.16 -1.40
N GLY A 93 15.29 6.42 -1.40
CA GLY A 93 15.86 7.47 -2.22
C GLY A 93 15.07 7.80 -3.48
N PHE A 94 13.94 7.16 -3.73
CA PHE A 94 13.06 7.56 -4.82
C PHE A 94 12.44 8.92 -4.52
N THR A 95 12.15 9.67 -5.55
CA THR A 95 11.53 11.00 -5.46
C THR A 95 10.16 10.98 -6.14
N GLU A 96 9.44 12.09 -6.04
CA GLU A 96 8.16 12.26 -6.74
C GLU A 96 8.30 12.03 -8.25
N ASP A 97 9.45 12.39 -8.83
CA ASP A 97 9.69 12.22 -10.26
C ASP A 97 9.78 10.74 -10.67
N ASN A 98 10.08 9.87 -9.73
CA ASN A 98 10.15 8.43 -9.97
C ASN A 98 8.80 7.73 -9.81
N ILE A 99 7.81 8.38 -9.23
CA ILE A 99 6.56 7.75 -8.80
C ILE A 99 5.37 8.35 -9.52
N GLU A 100 4.59 7.48 -10.16
CA GLU A 100 3.32 7.83 -10.80
C GLU A 100 2.19 7.13 -10.09
N LEU A 101 1.10 7.85 -9.80
CA LEU A 101 -0.06 7.32 -9.09
C LEU A 101 -1.28 7.32 -10.02
N ASP A 102 -1.97 6.19 -10.07
CA ASP A 102 -3.20 6.02 -10.83
C ASP A 102 -4.29 5.42 -9.96
N ASP A 103 -5.51 5.91 -10.13
CA ASP A 103 -6.70 5.40 -9.46
C ASP A 103 -7.68 4.95 -10.53
N ASN A 104 -8.10 3.69 -10.47
CA ASN A 104 -9.01 3.11 -11.46
C ASN A 104 -10.15 2.38 -10.78
N ASP A 105 -11.38 2.71 -11.16
CA ASP A 105 -12.59 2.05 -10.67
C ASP A 105 -13.08 1.06 -11.73
N TYR A 106 -13.09 -0.22 -11.37
CA TYR A 106 -13.54 -1.30 -12.26
C TYR A 106 -14.90 -1.88 -11.86
N GLY A 107 -15.65 -1.19 -10.97
CA GLY A 107 -16.94 -1.63 -10.49
C GLY A 107 -16.85 -2.64 -9.36
N ARG A 108 -16.28 -3.81 -9.60
CA ARG A 108 -16.12 -4.85 -8.58
C ARG A 108 -14.96 -4.58 -7.63
N TYR A 109 -14.00 -3.77 -8.06
CA TYR A 109 -12.86 -3.38 -7.26
C TYR A 109 -12.35 -2.02 -7.70
N HIS A 110 -11.62 -1.37 -6.80
CA HIS A 110 -10.91 -0.13 -7.09
C HIS A 110 -9.43 -0.40 -6.97
N GLN A 111 -8.65 0.05 -7.95
CA GLN A 111 -7.20 -0.11 -7.98
C GLN A 111 -6.53 1.22 -7.68
N TYR A 112 -5.62 1.20 -6.71
CA TYR A 112 -4.70 2.29 -6.43
C TYR A 112 -3.31 1.83 -6.85
N LYS A 113 -2.84 2.33 -7.99
CA LYS A 113 -1.61 1.84 -8.61
C LYS A 113 -0.46 2.80 -8.36
N ILE A 114 0.67 2.25 -7.97
CA ILE A 114 1.92 2.97 -7.84
C ILE A 114 2.87 2.43 -8.90
N THR A 115 3.34 3.28 -9.79
CA THR A 115 4.36 2.92 -10.77
C THR A 115 5.66 3.61 -10.40
N VAL A 116 6.71 2.84 -10.18
CA VAL A 116 8.05 3.35 -9.84
C VAL A 116 8.95 3.17 -11.05
N ARG A 117 9.59 4.25 -11.48
CA ARG A 117 10.51 4.24 -12.63
C ARG A 117 11.86 4.84 -12.24
N TRP A 118 12.90 4.28 -12.82
CA TRP A 118 14.26 4.79 -12.59
C TRP A 118 15.14 4.78 -13.83
#